data_5658cfd4c05e1d73bc0fd131fc07c107
#
_entry.id   5658cfd4c05e1d73bc0fd131fc07c107
#
_cell.length_a   1.000
_cell.length_b   1.000
_cell.length_c   1.000
_cell.angle_alpha   90.00
_cell.angle_beta   90.00
_cell.angle_gamma   90.00
#
_symmetry.space_group_name_H-M   'P 1'
#
loop_
_entity.id
_entity.type
_entity.pdbx_description
1 polymer ?
#
loop_
_entity_poly.entity_id
_entity_poly.type
_entity_poly.pdbx_seq_one_letter_code
_entity_poly.pdbx_strand_id
1 'polypeptide(L)'
;RLQTDFPSEPLVDEIRTLLEQKLHDQQAQLEQFDNLLLEREFKHLGEDAIRQSTAWLINTAIADVSLPEPVAQFIASDWYESGVCFAVKHGFDSTQWRTFMDTTQLLVDVVQPVSPTNGDALHRLYMTMQQISITLSKQLISLQDNTEAVASTVGLIEYAMLRNLRGEDLGLQQVDLIAVGDGNSLPISSNDLTALNLRPGHWFVMQTATGAIRLRFAGTLINNYYLVFTDLMGNRVLRKSLHEFRTLISSGEVHCLEAPDSFCLAMASAIEQRQEQQPTALSQPEPTPNRIDDASTHGDPTSLS
;
A
#
# COMPACT_ATOMS: atom_id res chain seq x y z
N ARG A 1 -16.51 46.96 29.06
CA ARG A 1 -15.12 46.59 28.68
C ARG A 1 -14.97 45.13 29.05
N LEU A 2 -15.21 44.25 28.11
CA LEU A 2 -14.81 42.83 28.21
C LEU A 2 -13.31 42.78 27.87
N GLN A 3 -12.49 42.64 28.91
CA GLN A 3 -11.09 42.33 28.80
C GLN A 3 -11.03 40.87 28.32
N THR A 4 -10.77 40.65 27.06
CA THR A 4 -10.47 39.32 26.53
C THR A 4 -9.04 39.01 26.97
N ASP A 5 -8.89 38.30 28.10
CA ASP A 5 -7.65 37.72 28.49
C ASP A 5 -7.31 36.63 27.44
N PHE A 6 -6.45 36.96 26.51
CA PHE A 6 -5.85 35.96 25.65
C PHE A 6 -4.98 35.04 26.50
N PRO A 7 -5.08 33.71 26.34
CA PRO A 7 -4.22 32.79 27.08
C PRO A 7 -2.76 33.15 26.83
N SER A 8 -1.95 33.12 27.87
CA SER A 8 -0.52 33.38 27.79
C SER A 8 0.16 32.40 26.85
N GLU A 9 1.13 32.86 26.07
CA GLU A 9 1.88 32.06 25.10
C GLU A 9 2.35 30.68 25.65
N PRO A 10 2.88 30.58 26.90
CA PRO A 10 3.26 29.29 27.49
C PRO A 10 2.07 28.33 27.69
N LEU A 11 0.88 28.83 27.99
CA LEU A 11 -0.30 27.97 28.14
C LEU A 11 -0.77 27.41 26.79
N VAL A 12 -0.64 28.17 25.72
CA VAL A 12 -0.95 27.70 24.37
C VAL A 12 0.00 26.59 23.95
N ASP A 13 1.30 26.71 24.26
CA ASP A 13 2.30 25.70 23.94
C ASP A 13 2.10 24.41 24.76
N GLU A 14 1.73 24.55 26.04
CA GLU A 14 1.39 23.39 26.90
C GLU A 14 0.17 22.65 26.35
N ILE A 15 -0.89 23.35 25.99
CA ILE A 15 -2.09 22.75 25.37
C ILE A 15 -1.75 22.08 24.05
N ARG A 16 -0.91 22.71 23.21
CA ARG A 16 -0.45 22.11 21.95
C ARG A 16 0.26 20.79 22.21
N THR A 17 1.24 20.77 23.10
CA THR A 17 2.01 19.59 23.46
C THR A 17 1.12 18.46 23.97
N LEU A 18 0.15 18.77 24.85
CA LEU A 18 -0.83 17.80 25.34
C LEU A 18 -1.74 17.25 24.23
N LEU A 19 -2.16 18.10 23.28
CA LEU A 19 -2.96 17.66 22.13
C LEU A 19 -2.16 16.78 21.20
N GLU A 20 -0.93 17.14 20.87
CA GLU A 20 -0.03 16.34 20.03
C GLU A 20 0.24 14.97 20.67
N GLN A 21 0.48 14.92 21.98
CA GLN A 21 0.68 13.67 22.71
C GLN A 21 -0.59 12.82 22.69
N LYS A 22 -1.77 13.40 22.94
CA LYS A 22 -3.04 12.66 22.86
C LYS A 22 -3.36 12.15 21.46
N LEU A 23 -3.08 12.92 20.43
CA LEU A 23 -3.24 12.50 19.04
C LEU A 23 -2.31 11.32 18.71
N HIS A 24 -1.06 11.40 19.15
CA HIS A 24 -0.09 10.31 18.98
C HIS A 24 -0.53 9.02 19.70
N ASP A 25 -0.99 9.14 20.95
CA ASP A 25 -1.50 8.00 21.73
C ASP A 25 -2.74 7.37 21.07
N GLN A 26 -3.66 8.19 20.58
CA GLN A 26 -4.85 7.71 19.86
C GLN A 26 -4.47 7.03 18.55
N GLN A 27 -3.51 7.56 17.81
CA GLN A 27 -3.04 6.95 16.57
C GLN A 27 -2.39 5.60 16.82
N ALA A 28 -1.54 5.49 17.87
CA ALA A 28 -0.93 4.23 18.26
C ALA A 28 -1.97 3.17 18.69
N GLN A 29 -3.02 3.58 19.39
CA GLN A 29 -4.13 2.69 19.74
C GLN A 29 -4.90 2.21 18.50
N LEU A 30 -5.19 3.11 17.56
CA LEU A 30 -5.86 2.74 16.30
C LEU A 30 -5.03 1.76 15.47
N GLU A 31 -3.72 1.96 15.40
CA GLU A 31 -2.81 1.03 14.71
C GLU A 31 -2.81 -0.36 15.37
N GLN A 32 -2.86 -0.45 16.70
CA GLN A 32 -2.99 -1.72 17.40
C GLN A 32 -4.32 -2.41 17.09
N PHE A 33 -5.43 -1.67 17.08
CA PHE A 33 -6.74 -2.22 16.72
C PHE A 33 -6.77 -2.69 15.27
N ASP A 34 -6.19 -1.93 14.35
CA ASP A 34 -6.10 -2.30 12.95
C ASP A 34 -5.30 -3.60 12.76
N ASN A 35 -4.16 -3.74 13.45
CA ASN A 35 -3.37 -4.97 13.39
C ASN A 35 -4.13 -6.19 13.91
N LEU A 36 -4.80 -6.07 15.05
CA LEU A 36 -5.65 -7.14 15.59
C LEU A 36 -6.81 -7.50 14.65
N LEU A 37 -7.41 -6.50 14.01
CA LEU A 37 -8.45 -6.73 13.02
C LEU A 37 -7.89 -7.46 11.80
N LEU A 38 -6.75 -7.05 11.27
CA LEU A 38 -6.12 -7.69 10.12
C LEU A 38 -5.77 -9.15 10.40
N GLU A 39 -5.23 -9.46 11.59
CA GLU A 39 -4.98 -10.84 12.02
C GLU A 39 -6.27 -11.67 12.07
N ARG A 40 -7.34 -11.08 12.60
CA ARG A 40 -8.66 -11.74 12.65
C ARG A 40 -9.23 -11.97 11.26
N GLU A 41 -9.17 -10.97 10.39
CA GLU A 41 -9.65 -11.07 9.02
C GLU A 41 -8.85 -12.10 8.22
N PHE A 42 -7.54 -12.18 8.44
CA PHE A 42 -6.72 -13.23 7.84
C PHE A 42 -7.19 -14.65 8.23
N LYS A 43 -7.49 -14.88 9.52
CA LYS A 43 -8.01 -16.17 10.01
C LYS A 43 -9.39 -16.52 9.44
N HIS A 44 -10.14 -15.52 8.98
CA HIS A 44 -11.45 -15.71 8.34
C HIS A 44 -11.40 -15.77 6.81
N LEU A 45 -10.19 -15.73 6.22
CA LEU A 45 -10.04 -16.02 4.80
C LEU A 45 -10.35 -17.49 4.54
N GLY A 46 -11.32 -17.74 3.65
CA GLY A 46 -11.62 -19.08 3.21
C GLY A 46 -10.47 -19.72 2.41
N GLU A 47 -10.49 -21.05 2.26
CA GLU A 47 -9.47 -21.78 1.50
C GLU A 47 -9.31 -21.26 0.06
N ASP A 48 -10.40 -20.90 -0.59
CA ASP A 48 -10.36 -20.35 -1.95
C ASP A 48 -9.55 -19.04 -2.04
N ALA A 49 -9.70 -18.17 -1.04
CA ALA A 49 -8.93 -16.94 -0.97
C ALA A 49 -7.42 -17.20 -0.76
N ILE A 50 -7.08 -18.22 0.03
CA ILE A 50 -5.69 -18.64 0.23
C ILE A 50 -5.12 -19.21 -1.08
N ARG A 51 -5.89 -20.04 -1.78
CA ARG A 51 -5.51 -20.59 -3.09
C ARG A 51 -5.27 -19.50 -4.11
N GLN A 52 -6.18 -18.55 -4.25
CA GLN A 52 -6.04 -17.40 -5.14
C GLN A 52 -4.80 -16.56 -4.82
N SER A 53 -4.57 -16.31 -3.54
CA SER A 53 -3.44 -15.51 -3.09
C SER A 53 -2.10 -16.21 -3.31
N THR A 54 -2.05 -17.53 -3.07
CA THR A 54 -0.87 -18.35 -3.34
C THR A 54 -0.53 -18.35 -4.84
N ALA A 55 -1.54 -18.56 -5.70
CA ALA A 55 -1.36 -18.50 -7.15
C ALA A 55 -0.85 -17.12 -7.58
N TRP A 56 -1.44 -16.05 -7.07
CA TRP A 56 -1.02 -14.69 -7.38
C TRP A 56 0.44 -14.42 -6.98
N LEU A 57 0.86 -14.85 -5.78
CA LEU A 57 2.23 -14.65 -5.29
C LEU A 57 3.24 -15.45 -6.11
N ILE A 58 2.94 -16.72 -6.46
CA ILE A 58 3.79 -17.53 -7.32
C ILE A 58 3.83 -16.93 -8.75
N ASN A 59 2.69 -16.54 -9.30
CA ASN A 59 2.61 -15.90 -10.61
C ASN A 59 3.45 -14.61 -10.68
N THR A 60 3.53 -13.84 -9.58
CA THR A 60 4.42 -12.68 -9.50
C THR A 60 5.90 -13.06 -9.62
N ALA A 61 6.29 -14.20 -9.07
CA ALA A 61 7.67 -14.68 -9.13
C ALA A 61 8.05 -15.24 -10.53
N ILE A 62 7.06 -15.76 -11.29
CA ILE A 62 7.27 -16.33 -12.61
C ILE A 62 6.81 -15.43 -13.76
N ALA A 63 6.27 -14.25 -13.46
CA ALA A 63 5.86 -13.28 -14.47
C ALA A 63 7.05 -12.90 -15.35
N ASP A 64 6.82 -12.82 -16.64
CA ASP A 64 7.81 -12.42 -17.64
C ASP A 64 9.07 -13.33 -17.72
N VAL A 65 9.02 -14.53 -17.13
CA VAL A 65 10.11 -15.50 -17.14
C VAL A 65 9.77 -16.66 -18.08
N SER A 66 10.77 -17.12 -18.86
CA SER A 66 10.67 -18.35 -19.63
C SER A 66 11.32 -19.49 -18.85
N LEU A 67 10.62 -20.63 -18.72
CA LEU A 67 11.07 -21.79 -17.99
C LEU A 67 11.06 -23.05 -18.88
N PRO A 68 11.88 -24.09 -18.56
CA PRO A 68 11.71 -25.39 -19.16
C PRO A 68 10.33 -25.96 -18.81
N GLU A 69 9.64 -26.56 -19.79
CA GLU A 69 8.28 -27.06 -19.60
C GLU A 69 8.10 -27.95 -18.36
N PRO A 70 8.98 -28.91 -18.04
CA PRO A 70 8.81 -29.72 -16.83
C PRO A 70 8.89 -28.93 -15.53
N VAL A 71 9.71 -27.86 -15.49
CA VAL A 71 9.81 -26.98 -14.31
C VAL A 71 8.57 -26.11 -14.19
N ALA A 72 8.06 -25.58 -15.30
CA ALA A 72 6.82 -24.83 -15.33
C ALA A 72 5.64 -25.67 -14.84
N GLN A 73 5.52 -26.93 -15.31
CA GLN A 73 4.48 -27.85 -14.86
C GLN A 73 4.59 -28.16 -13.36
N PHE A 74 5.82 -28.40 -12.86
CA PHE A 74 6.04 -28.60 -11.43
C PHE A 74 5.60 -27.39 -10.60
N ILE A 75 5.96 -26.18 -11.01
CA ILE A 75 5.57 -24.96 -10.29
C ILE A 75 4.04 -24.79 -10.28
N ALA A 76 3.38 -25.07 -11.40
CA ALA A 76 1.94 -24.91 -11.54
C ALA A 76 1.13 -26.02 -10.84
N SER A 77 1.72 -27.14 -10.48
CA SER A 77 1.05 -28.26 -9.81
C SER A 77 1.53 -28.47 -8.37
N ASP A 78 2.53 -29.32 -8.19
CA ASP A 78 2.98 -29.79 -6.87
C ASP A 78 3.53 -28.67 -5.98
N TRP A 79 4.27 -27.72 -6.60
CA TRP A 79 4.81 -26.58 -5.87
C TRP A 79 3.71 -25.61 -5.43
N TYR A 80 2.74 -25.32 -6.29
CA TYR A 80 1.58 -24.52 -5.95
C TYR A 80 0.77 -25.13 -4.81
N GLU A 81 0.44 -26.43 -4.86
CA GLU A 81 -0.29 -27.11 -3.78
C GLU A 81 0.51 -27.10 -2.47
N SER A 82 1.83 -27.25 -2.56
CA SER A 82 2.73 -27.10 -1.42
C SER A 82 2.65 -25.70 -0.82
N GLY A 83 2.63 -24.66 -1.67
CA GLY A 83 2.45 -23.27 -1.26
C GLY A 83 1.13 -23.04 -0.52
N VAL A 84 0.03 -23.59 -1.04
CA VAL A 84 -1.28 -23.53 -0.36
C VAL A 84 -1.20 -24.16 1.03
N CYS A 85 -0.59 -25.34 1.16
CA CYS A 85 -0.41 -26.00 2.46
C CYS A 85 0.45 -25.16 3.43
N PHE A 86 1.53 -24.53 2.95
CA PHE A 86 2.35 -23.62 3.77
C PHE A 86 1.55 -22.41 4.23
N ALA A 87 0.79 -21.80 3.32
CA ALA A 87 -0.03 -20.64 3.64
C ALA A 87 -1.14 -20.97 4.66
N VAL A 88 -1.79 -22.14 4.54
CA VAL A 88 -2.81 -22.60 5.49
C VAL A 88 -2.19 -22.86 6.87
N LYS A 89 -1.02 -23.53 6.93
CA LYS A 89 -0.39 -23.92 8.20
C LYS A 89 0.26 -22.75 8.93
N HIS A 90 0.92 -21.87 8.21
CA HIS A 90 1.84 -20.89 8.78
C HIS A 90 1.43 -19.44 8.53
N GLY A 91 0.57 -19.18 7.55
CA GLY A 91 0.22 -17.84 7.08
C GLY A 91 1.28 -17.21 6.16
N PHE A 92 0.88 -16.19 5.42
CA PHE A 92 1.73 -15.50 4.44
C PHE A 92 2.82 -14.60 5.06
N ASP A 93 2.67 -14.21 6.33
CA ASP A 93 3.65 -13.35 7.03
C ASP A 93 4.72 -14.14 7.77
N SER A 94 4.63 -15.47 7.75
CA SER A 94 5.55 -16.35 8.47
C SER A 94 6.93 -16.42 7.84
N THR A 95 7.94 -16.76 8.65
CA THR A 95 9.29 -17.05 8.17
C THR A 95 9.30 -18.24 7.22
N GLN A 96 8.44 -19.24 7.47
CA GLN A 96 8.29 -20.42 6.64
C GLN A 96 7.79 -20.07 5.23
N TRP A 97 6.79 -19.17 5.15
CA TRP A 97 6.32 -18.68 3.87
C TRP A 97 7.40 -17.91 3.10
N ARG A 98 8.13 -17.02 3.79
CA ARG A 98 9.24 -16.29 3.16
C ARG A 98 10.28 -17.25 2.59
N THR A 99 10.67 -18.27 3.36
CA THR A 99 11.59 -19.31 2.87
C THR A 99 11.02 -20.05 1.67
N PHE A 100 9.72 -20.31 1.62
CA PHE A 100 9.06 -20.91 0.46
C PHE A 100 9.16 -20.00 -0.77
N MET A 101 8.89 -18.71 -0.64
CA MET A 101 8.99 -17.75 -1.74
C MET A 101 10.44 -17.54 -2.20
N ASP A 102 11.40 -17.46 -1.27
CA ASP A 102 12.83 -17.40 -1.59
C ASP A 102 13.27 -18.64 -2.39
N THR A 103 12.75 -19.81 -2.03
CA THR A 103 13.02 -21.05 -2.78
C THR A 103 12.35 -21.01 -4.16
N THR A 104 11.16 -20.44 -4.28
CA THR A 104 10.49 -20.23 -5.57
C THR A 104 11.33 -19.36 -6.50
N GLN A 105 11.83 -18.23 -5.98
CA GLN A 105 12.71 -17.36 -6.76
C GLN A 105 14.00 -18.06 -7.16
N LEU A 106 14.60 -18.80 -6.23
CA LEU A 106 15.81 -19.55 -6.50
C LEU A 106 15.59 -20.63 -7.57
N LEU A 107 14.44 -21.32 -7.56
CA LEU A 107 14.03 -22.27 -8.59
C LEU A 107 13.98 -21.63 -9.97
N VAL A 108 13.42 -20.44 -10.07
CA VAL A 108 13.34 -19.67 -11.31
C VAL A 108 14.74 -19.28 -11.78
N ASP A 109 15.58 -18.78 -10.88
CA ASP A 109 16.91 -18.26 -11.20
C ASP A 109 17.87 -19.36 -11.71
N VAL A 110 17.83 -20.56 -11.11
CA VAL A 110 18.76 -21.65 -11.47
C VAL A 110 18.51 -22.27 -12.83
N VAL A 111 17.32 -22.09 -13.37
CA VAL A 111 16.99 -22.62 -14.72
C VAL A 111 17.09 -21.53 -15.80
N GLN A 112 17.45 -20.29 -15.43
CA GLN A 112 17.75 -19.27 -16.43
C GLN A 112 19.07 -19.57 -17.14
N PRO A 113 19.16 -19.32 -18.46
CA PRO A 113 20.36 -19.63 -19.25
C PRO A 113 21.58 -18.88 -18.71
N VAL A 114 22.65 -19.62 -18.46
CA VAL A 114 23.93 -19.03 -18.06
C VAL A 114 24.90 -19.12 -19.23
N SER A 115 25.54 -18.00 -19.57
CA SER A 115 26.57 -18.00 -20.62
C SER A 115 27.74 -18.90 -20.23
N PRO A 116 28.14 -19.85 -21.08
CA PRO A 116 29.28 -20.72 -20.81
C PRO A 116 30.60 -20.01 -20.58
N THR A 117 30.71 -18.76 -21.03
CA THR A 117 31.89 -17.92 -20.85
C THR A 117 31.93 -17.18 -19.48
N ASN A 118 30.83 -17.19 -18.73
CA ASN A 118 30.76 -16.56 -17.45
C ASN A 118 31.03 -17.55 -16.30
N GLY A 119 32.32 -17.73 -15.98
CA GLY A 119 32.78 -18.66 -14.96
C GLY A 119 32.22 -18.41 -13.58
N ASP A 120 32.03 -17.13 -13.19
CA ASP A 120 31.44 -16.76 -11.90
C ASP A 120 29.96 -17.14 -11.79
N ALA A 121 29.20 -16.97 -12.86
CA ALA A 121 27.80 -17.38 -12.91
C ALA A 121 27.65 -18.91 -12.90
N LEU A 122 28.49 -19.64 -13.61
CA LEU A 122 28.53 -21.10 -13.57
C LEU A 122 28.90 -21.62 -12.17
N HIS A 123 29.88 -21.02 -11.52
CA HIS A 123 30.24 -21.39 -10.14
C HIS A 123 29.08 -21.14 -9.16
N ARG A 124 28.42 -20.02 -9.27
CA ARG A 124 27.21 -19.73 -8.44
C ARG A 124 26.11 -20.76 -8.70
N LEU A 125 25.82 -21.07 -9.94
CA LEU A 125 24.83 -22.09 -10.31
C LEU A 125 25.16 -23.43 -9.69
N TYR A 126 26.44 -23.87 -9.77
CA TYR A 126 26.90 -25.14 -9.18
C TYR A 126 26.72 -25.17 -7.65
N MET A 127 27.09 -24.09 -6.95
CA MET A 127 26.92 -24.00 -5.49
C MET A 127 25.44 -23.98 -5.09
N THR A 128 24.61 -23.29 -5.86
CA THR A 128 23.17 -23.19 -5.64
C THR A 128 22.46 -24.53 -5.85
N MET A 129 22.92 -25.33 -6.84
CA MET A 129 22.34 -26.64 -7.15
C MET A 129 22.31 -27.57 -5.93
N GLN A 130 23.40 -27.64 -5.17
CA GLN A 130 23.44 -28.49 -3.97
C GLN A 130 22.48 -28.00 -2.87
N GLN A 131 22.37 -26.69 -2.70
CA GLN A 131 21.52 -26.08 -1.69
C GLN A 131 20.03 -26.24 -2.02
N ILE A 132 19.66 -26.03 -3.27
CA ILE A 132 18.26 -26.08 -3.70
C ILE A 132 17.68 -27.48 -3.57
N SER A 133 18.44 -28.54 -3.96
CA SER A 133 17.99 -29.91 -3.83
C SER A 133 17.66 -30.30 -2.41
N ILE A 134 18.51 -29.90 -1.44
CA ILE A 134 18.28 -30.14 -0.03
C ILE A 134 17.06 -29.36 0.47
N THR A 135 16.91 -28.09 0.06
CA THR A 135 15.81 -27.24 0.50
C THR A 135 14.48 -27.72 -0.05
N LEU A 136 14.41 -28.04 -1.35
CA LEU A 136 13.23 -28.61 -2.00
C LEU A 136 12.81 -29.91 -1.35
N SER A 137 13.77 -30.85 -1.14
CA SER A 137 13.47 -32.11 -0.48
C SER A 137 12.86 -31.91 0.90
N LYS A 138 13.44 -31.01 1.73
CA LYS A 138 12.92 -30.70 3.06
C LYS A 138 11.50 -30.11 3.01
N GLN A 139 11.25 -29.18 2.10
CA GLN A 139 9.94 -28.54 1.99
C GLN A 139 8.88 -29.51 1.49
N LEU A 140 9.17 -30.28 0.45
CA LEU A 140 8.23 -31.25 -0.11
C LEU A 140 7.95 -32.41 0.85
N ILE A 141 8.97 -32.98 1.52
CA ILE A 141 8.77 -34.05 2.51
C ILE A 141 7.94 -33.57 3.70
N SER A 142 8.03 -32.30 4.09
CA SER A 142 7.21 -31.76 5.19
C SER A 142 5.72 -31.69 4.86
N LEU A 143 5.34 -31.87 3.60
CA LEU A 143 3.98 -31.71 3.08
C LEU A 143 3.42 -32.96 2.42
N GLN A 144 4.27 -33.81 1.89
CA GLN A 144 3.89 -35.04 1.16
C GLN A 144 4.49 -36.26 1.85
N ASP A 145 3.66 -37.27 2.12
CA ASP A 145 4.11 -38.53 2.70
C ASP A 145 4.84 -39.42 1.66
N ASN A 146 4.80 -39.07 0.36
CA ASN A 146 5.40 -39.86 -0.72
C ASN A 146 6.80 -39.38 -1.05
N THR A 147 7.80 -40.00 -0.41
CA THR A 147 9.22 -39.68 -0.62
C THR A 147 9.73 -40.04 -2.03
N GLU A 148 9.13 -40.98 -2.74
CA GLU A 148 9.51 -41.35 -4.11
C GLU A 148 9.10 -40.30 -5.13
N ALA A 149 7.89 -39.73 -4.98
CA ALA A 149 7.43 -38.61 -5.79
C ALA A 149 8.33 -37.37 -5.58
N VAL A 150 8.68 -37.06 -4.32
CA VAL A 150 9.62 -36.00 -4.00
C VAL A 150 10.99 -36.21 -4.66
N ALA A 151 11.56 -37.39 -4.57
CA ALA A 151 12.85 -37.69 -5.18
C ALA A 151 12.80 -37.56 -6.70
N SER A 152 11.73 -38.01 -7.35
CA SER A 152 11.52 -37.85 -8.79
C SER A 152 11.49 -36.41 -9.23
N THR A 153 10.75 -35.56 -8.48
CA THR A 153 10.62 -34.14 -8.76
C THR A 153 11.94 -33.38 -8.57
N VAL A 154 12.65 -33.65 -7.48
CA VAL A 154 13.96 -33.04 -7.23
C VAL A 154 14.95 -33.47 -8.34
N GLY A 155 14.94 -34.74 -8.75
CA GLY A 155 15.78 -35.26 -9.85
C GLY A 155 15.50 -34.57 -11.19
N LEU A 156 14.24 -34.20 -11.47
CA LEU A 156 13.88 -33.47 -12.68
C LEU A 156 14.46 -32.04 -12.68
N ILE A 157 14.44 -31.37 -11.55
CA ILE A 157 15.02 -30.04 -11.40
C ILE A 157 16.55 -30.11 -11.50
N GLU A 158 17.17 -31.06 -10.82
CA GLU A 158 18.62 -31.31 -10.92
C GLU A 158 19.05 -31.60 -12.39
N TYR A 159 18.26 -32.35 -13.12
CA TYR A 159 18.51 -32.61 -14.53
C TYR A 159 18.46 -31.33 -15.38
N ALA A 160 17.46 -30.48 -15.16
CA ALA A 160 17.37 -29.18 -15.84
C ALA A 160 18.59 -28.30 -15.54
N MET A 161 19.04 -28.29 -14.29
CA MET A 161 20.21 -27.50 -13.85
C MET A 161 21.52 -28.08 -14.48
N LEU A 162 21.65 -29.39 -14.55
CA LEU A 162 22.82 -30.04 -15.21
C LEU A 162 22.89 -29.69 -16.69
N ARG A 163 21.73 -29.65 -17.39
CA ARG A 163 21.69 -29.21 -18.79
C ARG A 163 22.10 -27.74 -18.92
N ASN A 164 21.64 -26.87 -18.00
CA ASN A 164 22.05 -25.48 -17.96
C ASN A 164 23.57 -25.33 -17.77
N LEU A 165 24.17 -26.07 -16.83
CA LEU A 165 25.63 -26.09 -16.61
C LEU A 165 26.43 -26.52 -17.83
N ARG A 166 25.87 -27.42 -18.65
CA ARG A 166 26.48 -27.87 -19.89
C ARG A 166 26.30 -26.93 -21.07
N GLY A 167 25.50 -25.84 -20.86
CA GLY A 167 25.14 -24.92 -21.93
C GLY A 167 24.23 -25.54 -22.99
N GLU A 168 23.49 -26.60 -22.63
CA GLU A 168 22.52 -27.23 -23.52
C GLU A 168 21.25 -26.37 -23.62
N ASP A 169 20.56 -26.46 -24.76
CA ASP A 169 19.26 -25.79 -24.92
C ASP A 169 18.24 -26.39 -23.94
N LEU A 170 17.68 -25.53 -23.09
CA LEU A 170 16.70 -25.93 -22.08
C LEU A 170 15.26 -26.00 -22.63
N GLY A 171 15.02 -25.57 -23.87
CA GLY A 171 13.69 -25.50 -24.46
C GLY A 171 12.79 -24.55 -23.64
N LEU A 172 13.28 -23.35 -23.37
CA LEU A 172 12.53 -22.34 -22.58
C LEU A 172 11.29 -21.89 -23.33
N GLN A 173 10.19 -21.87 -22.63
CA GLN A 173 8.92 -21.34 -23.11
C GLN A 173 8.30 -20.40 -22.09
N GLN A 174 7.45 -19.50 -22.56
CA GLN A 174 6.70 -18.64 -21.66
C GLN A 174 5.76 -19.47 -20.79
N VAL A 175 5.75 -19.20 -19.50
CA VAL A 175 4.98 -19.97 -18.52
C VAL A 175 3.53 -19.50 -18.52
N ASP A 176 2.60 -20.43 -18.62
CA ASP A 176 1.20 -20.15 -18.36
C ASP A 176 1.02 -19.85 -16.87
N LEU A 177 0.34 -18.73 -16.56
CA LEU A 177 0.04 -18.37 -15.19
C LEU A 177 -0.92 -19.37 -14.56
N ILE A 178 -0.73 -19.65 -13.28
CA ILE A 178 -1.62 -20.51 -12.51
C ILE A 178 -3.00 -19.85 -12.47
N ALA A 179 -4.00 -20.47 -13.12
CA ALA A 179 -5.36 -20.00 -13.17
C ALA A 179 -6.11 -20.43 -11.90
N VAL A 180 -6.58 -19.47 -11.11
CA VAL A 180 -7.43 -19.72 -9.95
C VAL A 180 -8.58 -18.71 -9.95
N GLY A 181 -9.82 -19.23 -9.90
CA GLY A 181 -11.01 -18.38 -9.90
C GLY A 181 -11.28 -17.71 -11.25
N ASP A 182 -11.88 -16.52 -11.26
CA ASP A 182 -12.34 -15.81 -12.46
C ASP A 182 -11.21 -15.24 -13.36
N GLY A 183 -10.02 -15.77 -13.29
CA GLY A 183 -8.95 -15.64 -14.28
C GLY A 183 -8.27 -14.27 -14.42
N ASN A 184 -8.58 -13.27 -13.59
CA ASN A 184 -8.11 -11.91 -13.81
C ASN A 184 -7.21 -11.35 -12.68
N SER A 185 -6.43 -12.20 -12.03
CA SER A 185 -5.53 -11.81 -10.94
C SER A 185 -4.13 -11.50 -11.45
N LEU A 186 -3.98 -10.45 -12.24
CA LEU A 186 -2.64 -9.92 -12.54
C LEU A 186 -2.01 -9.34 -11.27
N PRO A 187 -0.70 -9.54 -11.06
CA PRO A 187 0.00 -8.97 -9.93
C PRO A 187 -0.07 -7.45 -9.97
N ILE A 188 -0.46 -6.84 -8.84
CA ILE A 188 -0.62 -5.40 -8.71
C ILE A 188 0.64 -4.84 -8.10
N SER A 189 1.27 -3.91 -8.80
CA SER A 189 2.46 -3.22 -8.35
C SER A 189 2.19 -2.40 -7.07
N SER A 190 3.17 -2.32 -6.17
CA SER A 190 3.14 -1.42 -5.00
C SER A 190 2.91 0.06 -5.38
N ASN A 191 3.23 0.44 -6.62
CA ASN A 191 2.94 1.76 -7.15
C ASN A 191 1.43 2.04 -7.26
N ASP A 192 0.61 1.01 -7.37
CA ASP A 192 -0.84 1.13 -7.50
C ASP A 192 -1.52 1.59 -6.22
N LEU A 193 -1.02 1.18 -5.05
CA LEU A 193 -1.52 1.66 -3.76
C LEU A 193 -1.28 3.16 -3.60
N THR A 194 -0.10 3.62 -4.03
CA THR A 194 0.25 5.04 -3.99
C THR A 194 -0.60 5.85 -4.96
N ALA A 195 -0.85 5.33 -6.17
CA ALA A 195 -1.71 5.97 -7.17
C ALA A 195 -3.18 6.11 -6.70
N LEU A 196 -3.65 5.17 -5.88
CA LEU A 196 -4.99 5.20 -5.28
C LEU A 196 -5.05 5.93 -3.93
N ASN A 197 -3.94 6.52 -3.51
CA ASN A 197 -3.81 7.22 -2.21
C ASN A 197 -4.18 6.34 -1.00
N LEU A 198 -3.95 5.03 -1.10
CA LEU A 198 -4.23 4.03 -0.07
C LEU A 198 -3.11 4.04 0.98
N ARG A 199 -3.30 4.87 2.01
CA ARG A 199 -2.45 4.88 3.21
C ARG A 199 -3.28 4.53 4.43
N PRO A 200 -2.79 3.72 5.37
CA PRO A 200 -3.50 3.44 6.61
C PRO A 200 -3.98 4.73 7.28
N GLY A 201 -5.22 4.71 7.72
CA GLY A 201 -5.87 5.90 8.31
C GLY A 201 -6.61 6.81 7.33
N HIS A 202 -6.41 6.70 6.01
CA HIS A 202 -7.14 7.51 5.03
C HIS A 202 -8.62 7.13 4.96
N TRP A 203 -9.44 8.13 4.71
CA TRP A 203 -10.88 8.01 4.65
C TRP A 203 -11.40 8.01 3.22
N PHE A 204 -12.44 7.22 3.01
CA PHE A 204 -13.17 7.12 1.76
C PHE A 204 -14.66 7.22 2.04
N VAL A 205 -15.42 7.64 1.05
CA VAL A 205 -16.89 7.58 1.05
C VAL A 205 -17.33 6.61 -0.02
N MET A 206 -18.13 5.64 0.35
CA MET A 206 -18.76 4.71 -0.58
C MET A 206 -20.26 4.99 -0.65
N GLN A 207 -20.77 5.13 -1.87
CA GLN A 207 -22.19 5.23 -2.13
C GLN A 207 -22.82 3.84 -2.12
N THR A 208 -23.84 3.64 -1.30
CA THR A 208 -24.61 2.41 -1.24
C THR A 208 -26.09 2.69 -1.52
N ALA A 209 -26.87 1.64 -1.79
CA ALA A 209 -28.31 1.78 -1.99
C ALA A 209 -29.03 2.43 -0.79
N THR A 210 -28.47 2.32 0.41
CA THR A 210 -29.02 2.87 1.66
C THR A 210 -28.44 4.23 2.05
N GLY A 211 -27.49 4.77 1.27
CA GLY A 211 -26.82 6.04 1.52
C GLY A 211 -25.31 5.96 1.48
N ALA A 212 -24.66 7.07 1.78
CA ALA A 212 -23.21 7.18 1.82
C ALA A 212 -22.65 6.61 3.14
N ILE A 213 -21.67 5.72 3.08
CA ILE A 213 -20.94 5.21 4.24
C ILE A 213 -19.49 5.71 4.22
N ARG A 214 -18.95 6.00 5.39
CA ARG A 214 -17.55 6.38 5.54
C ARG A 214 -16.73 5.15 5.86
N LEU A 215 -15.62 5.01 5.14
CA LEU A 215 -14.68 3.90 5.24
C LEU A 215 -13.31 4.44 5.60
N ARG A 216 -12.69 3.94 6.65
CA ARG A 216 -11.30 4.20 6.99
C ARG A 216 -10.46 3.01 6.51
N PHE A 217 -9.44 3.27 5.73
CA PHE A 217 -8.53 2.22 5.29
C PHE A 217 -7.67 1.75 6.48
N ALA A 218 -7.86 0.51 6.92
CA ALA A 218 -7.13 -0.09 8.03
C ALA A 218 -5.79 -0.69 7.58
N GLY A 219 -5.76 -1.29 6.39
CA GLY A 219 -4.55 -1.91 5.86
C GLY A 219 -4.84 -2.94 4.79
N THR A 220 -3.80 -3.69 4.46
CA THR A 220 -3.86 -4.74 3.43
C THR A 220 -3.63 -6.11 4.03
N LEU A 221 -4.15 -7.14 3.36
CA LEU A 221 -3.85 -8.54 3.62
C LEU A 221 -3.18 -9.13 2.38
N ILE A 222 -2.29 -10.11 2.60
CA ILE A 222 -1.67 -10.92 1.55
C ILE A 222 -0.96 -10.04 0.51
N ASN A 223 0.09 -9.36 0.95
CA ASN A 223 0.92 -8.52 0.07
C ASN A 223 0.10 -7.58 -0.84
N ASN A 224 -0.85 -6.87 -0.24
CA ASN A 224 -1.71 -5.88 -0.89
C ASN A 224 -2.84 -6.45 -1.78
N TYR A 225 -3.09 -7.75 -1.75
CA TYR A 225 -4.16 -8.34 -2.56
C TYR A 225 -5.56 -7.94 -2.05
N TYR A 226 -5.79 -7.99 -0.73
CA TYR A 226 -7.04 -7.53 -0.12
C TYR A 226 -6.84 -6.23 0.64
N LEU A 227 -7.82 -5.35 0.50
CA LEU A 227 -7.95 -4.11 1.25
C LEU A 227 -9.00 -4.27 2.33
N VAL A 228 -8.70 -3.83 3.54
CA VAL A 228 -9.61 -3.86 4.68
C VAL A 228 -9.97 -2.45 5.09
N PHE A 229 -11.26 -2.21 5.22
CA PHE A 229 -11.81 -0.93 5.63
C PHE A 229 -12.66 -1.07 6.87
N THR A 230 -12.56 -0.08 7.74
CA THR A 230 -13.28 0.01 9.01
C THR A 230 -14.22 1.22 9.03
N ASP A 231 -15.16 1.19 9.97
CA ASP A 231 -15.93 2.37 10.38
C ASP A 231 -15.15 3.22 11.40
N LEU A 232 -15.82 4.26 11.93
CA LEU A 232 -15.28 5.12 12.99
C LEU A 232 -14.97 4.38 14.31
N MET A 233 -15.61 3.23 14.52
CA MET A 233 -15.46 2.42 15.73
C MET A 233 -14.41 1.32 15.56
N GLY A 234 -13.77 1.21 14.40
CA GLY A 234 -12.79 0.17 14.11
C GLY A 234 -13.40 -1.18 13.74
N ASN A 235 -14.72 -1.26 13.52
CA ASN A 235 -15.33 -2.48 13.03
C ASN A 235 -15.09 -2.62 11.53
N ARG A 236 -14.90 -3.89 11.07
CA ARG A 236 -14.81 -4.14 9.64
C ARG A 236 -16.12 -3.80 8.94
N VAL A 237 -16.03 -2.93 7.94
CA VAL A 237 -17.18 -2.61 7.06
C VAL A 237 -17.03 -3.30 5.72
N LEU A 238 -15.82 -3.35 5.17
CA LEU A 238 -15.57 -3.82 3.81
C LEU A 238 -14.23 -4.54 3.73
N ARG A 239 -14.23 -5.66 3.02
CA ARG A 239 -13.02 -6.32 2.51
C ARG A 239 -13.19 -6.52 1.02
N LYS A 240 -12.27 -6.02 0.23
CA LYS A 240 -12.28 -6.10 -1.23
C LYS A 240 -10.90 -6.42 -1.76
N SER A 241 -10.83 -7.11 -2.90
CA SER A 241 -9.58 -7.18 -3.64
C SER A 241 -9.23 -5.78 -4.19
N LEU A 242 -7.95 -5.53 -4.43
CA LEU A 242 -7.52 -4.25 -5.00
C LEU A 242 -8.16 -4.02 -6.37
N HIS A 243 -8.37 -5.08 -7.16
CA HIS A 243 -9.04 -5.00 -8.46
C HIS A 243 -10.50 -4.54 -8.32
N GLU A 244 -11.27 -5.17 -7.44
CA GLU A 244 -12.65 -4.76 -7.15
C GLU A 244 -12.73 -3.32 -6.66
N PHE A 245 -11.81 -2.92 -5.78
CA PHE A 245 -11.78 -1.56 -5.25
C PHE A 245 -11.46 -0.52 -6.33
N ARG A 246 -10.56 -0.83 -7.27
CA ARG A 246 -10.32 -0.01 -8.46
C ARG A 246 -11.58 0.19 -9.30
N THR A 247 -12.32 -0.88 -9.49
CA THR A 247 -13.58 -0.81 -10.24
C THR A 247 -14.56 0.12 -9.55
N LEU A 248 -14.70 0.05 -8.21
CA LEU A 248 -15.55 0.95 -7.43
C LEU A 248 -15.10 2.42 -7.50
N ILE A 249 -13.81 2.70 -7.53
CA ILE A 249 -13.30 4.06 -7.76
C ILE A 249 -13.60 4.51 -9.19
N SER A 250 -13.37 3.66 -10.19
CA SER A 250 -13.59 3.99 -11.60
C SER A 250 -15.07 4.20 -11.93
N SER A 251 -15.98 3.47 -11.26
CA SER A 251 -17.43 3.67 -11.38
C SER A 251 -17.94 4.92 -10.65
N GLY A 252 -17.09 5.54 -9.81
CA GLY A 252 -17.50 6.68 -8.98
C GLY A 252 -18.31 6.30 -7.75
N GLU A 253 -18.40 5.01 -7.43
CA GLU A 253 -19.07 4.55 -6.20
C GLU A 253 -18.26 4.82 -4.93
N VAL A 254 -16.92 4.92 -5.07
CA VAL A 254 -16.00 5.23 -3.97
C VAL A 254 -15.18 6.46 -4.31
N HIS A 255 -15.09 7.39 -3.36
CA HIS A 255 -14.27 8.60 -3.46
C HIS A 255 -13.34 8.71 -2.25
N CYS A 256 -12.08 9.10 -2.49
CA CYS A 256 -11.16 9.46 -1.42
C CYS A 256 -11.61 10.79 -0.78
N LEU A 257 -11.64 10.83 0.54
CA LEU A 257 -11.78 12.08 1.27
C LEU A 257 -10.40 12.72 1.41
N GLU A 258 -10.08 13.64 0.53
CA GLU A 258 -8.83 14.42 0.55
C GLU A 258 -8.83 15.48 1.66
N ALA A 259 -9.48 15.27 2.76
CA ALA A 259 -9.48 16.27 3.80
C ALA A 259 -8.26 16.14 4.71
N PRO A 260 -7.38 17.14 4.79
CA PRO A 260 -6.64 17.37 6.00
C PRO A 260 -7.68 17.55 7.12
N ASP A 261 -7.42 16.99 8.28
CA ASP A 261 -8.22 17.09 9.51
C ASP A 261 -9.46 17.98 9.39
N SER A 262 -10.65 17.41 9.48
CA SER A 262 -11.91 18.18 9.44
C SER A 262 -11.93 19.33 10.47
N PHE A 263 -11.10 19.20 11.51
CA PHE A 263 -10.84 20.25 12.49
C PHE A 263 -10.03 21.42 11.90
N CYS A 264 -8.95 21.13 11.13
CA CYS A 264 -8.16 22.19 10.47
C CYS A 264 -8.99 22.95 9.43
N LEU A 265 -9.86 22.24 8.67
CA LEU A 265 -10.79 22.88 7.74
C LEU A 265 -11.85 23.72 8.46
N ALA A 266 -12.42 23.21 9.54
CA ALA A 266 -13.38 23.95 10.35
C ALA A 266 -12.73 25.20 10.99
N MET A 267 -11.49 25.08 11.46
CA MET A 267 -10.72 26.19 11.99
C MET A 267 -10.34 27.22 10.92
N ALA A 268 -9.88 26.77 9.74
CA ALA A 268 -9.59 27.67 8.63
C ALA A 268 -10.84 28.44 8.19
N SER A 269 -11.96 27.75 8.02
CA SER A 269 -13.25 28.37 7.68
C SER A 269 -13.75 29.35 8.76
N ALA A 270 -13.56 29.03 10.04
CA ALA A 270 -13.92 29.91 11.14
C ALA A 270 -13.02 31.17 11.20
N ILE A 271 -11.74 31.04 10.84
CA ILE A 271 -10.79 32.17 10.75
C ILE A 271 -11.17 33.08 9.57
N GLU A 272 -11.44 32.51 8.39
CA GLU A 272 -11.87 33.23 7.20
C GLU A 272 -13.19 34.04 7.48
N GLN A 273 -14.20 33.38 8.08
CA GLN A 273 -15.44 34.06 8.46
C GLN A 273 -15.25 35.19 9.46
N ARG A 274 -14.27 35.09 10.38
CA ARG A 274 -13.92 36.17 11.29
C ARG A 274 -13.21 37.32 10.59
N GLN A 275 -12.36 37.06 9.61
CA GLN A 275 -11.68 38.09 8.81
C GLN A 275 -12.68 38.87 7.94
N GLU A 276 -13.69 38.21 7.39
CA GLU A 276 -14.77 38.84 6.63
C GLU A 276 -15.73 39.65 7.50
N GLN A 277 -15.88 39.31 8.80
CA GLN A 277 -16.74 39.99 9.74
C GLN A 277 -16.06 41.14 10.49
N GLN A 278 -14.76 41.36 10.32
CA GLN A 278 -14.11 42.58 10.79
C GLN A 278 -14.36 43.70 9.76
N PRO A 279 -15.30 44.61 9.98
CA PRO A 279 -15.45 45.74 9.10
C PRO A 279 -14.18 46.58 9.18
N THR A 280 -13.70 46.98 8.03
CA THR A 280 -12.59 47.91 7.82
C THR A 280 -12.91 49.26 8.54
N ALA A 281 -12.75 49.25 9.85
CA ALA A 281 -12.87 50.46 10.69
C ALA A 281 -11.46 50.98 10.89
N LEU A 282 -10.87 51.59 9.87
CA LEU A 282 -9.77 52.53 10.02
C LEU A 282 -9.49 53.21 8.66
N SER A 283 -10.45 54.06 8.25
CA SER A 283 -10.15 55.20 7.38
C SER A 283 -11.06 56.32 7.79
N GLN A 284 -10.80 56.85 8.97
CA GLN A 284 -11.25 58.24 9.24
C GLN A 284 -10.22 59.16 8.57
N PRO A 285 -10.66 60.10 7.72
CA PRO A 285 -9.77 61.16 7.24
C PRO A 285 -9.41 62.08 8.39
N GLU A 286 -8.14 62.35 8.55
CA GLU A 286 -7.63 63.36 9.49
C GLU A 286 -8.35 64.71 9.29
N PRO A 287 -8.74 65.42 10.38
CA PRO A 287 -9.29 66.75 10.27
C PRO A 287 -8.20 67.73 9.85
N THR A 288 -8.37 68.34 8.70
CA THR A 288 -7.56 69.51 8.25
C THR A 288 -7.56 70.59 9.30
N PRO A 289 -6.40 71.15 9.68
CA PRO A 289 -6.32 72.28 10.59
C PRO A 289 -6.86 73.58 9.93
N ASN A 290 -7.79 74.21 10.56
CA ASN A 290 -8.33 75.55 10.30
C ASN A 290 -7.17 76.55 10.13
N ARG A 291 -7.11 77.20 8.97
CA ARG A 291 -6.27 78.31 8.71
C ARG A 291 -7.09 79.58 9.01
N ILE A 292 -6.70 80.29 10.07
CA ILE A 292 -7.22 81.58 10.52
C ILE A 292 -6.90 82.59 9.44
N ASP A 293 -7.96 83.28 9.04
CA ASP A 293 -7.92 84.52 8.25
C ASP A 293 -7.15 85.61 9.00
N ASP A 294 -6.20 86.22 8.31
CA ASP A 294 -5.81 87.60 8.69
C ASP A 294 -5.79 88.45 7.40
N ALA A 295 -6.64 89.42 7.48
CA ALA A 295 -6.86 90.44 6.50
C ALA A 295 -5.74 91.54 6.61
N SER A 296 -5.27 92.02 5.46
CA SER A 296 -5.06 93.45 5.24
C SER A 296 -4.39 93.80 3.96
N THR A 297 -5.12 94.51 3.15
CA THR A 297 -4.80 95.78 2.47
C THR A 297 -3.76 95.88 1.34
N HIS A 298 -4.31 96.47 0.33
CA HIS A 298 -3.75 97.46 -0.59
C HIS A 298 -3.05 96.96 -1.89
N GLY A 299 -3.66 97.47 -2.95
CA GLY A 299 -2.92 98.15 -4.00
C GLY A 299 -3.20 97.61 -5.42
N ASP A 300 -4.19 98.22 -6.03
CA ASP A 300 -4.32 98.42 -7.47
C ASP A 300 -3.15 99.31 -8.00
N PRO A 301 -2.93 99.55 -9.27
CA PRO A 301 -3.41 98.99 -10.52
C PRO A 301 -2.35 98.92 -11.62
N THR A 302 -2.85 98.71 -12.85
CA THR A 302 -2.34 99.08 -14.20
C THR A 302 -1.51 97.98 -14.95
N SER A 303 -2.07 97.56 -16.00
CA SER A 303 -2.02 97.93 -17.41
C SER A 303 -1.10 97.08 -18.27
N LEU A 304 -1.67 96.72 -19.42
CA LEU A 304 -1.11 96.66 -20.79
C LEU A 304 -0.10 95.52 -21.12
N SER A 305 -0.48 94.57 -21.86
CA SER A 305 -0.45 94.48 -23.33
C SER A 305 -0.90 93.06 -23.72
#